data_e8003d725d11266eb8c8ff26356512a9
#
_entry.id   e8003d725d11266eb8c8ff26356512a9
#
_cell.length_a   1.000
_cell.length_b   1.000
_cell.length_c   1.000
_cell.angle_alpha   90.00
_cell.angle_beta   90.00
_cell.angle_gamma   90.00
#
_symmetry.space_group_name_H-M   'P 1'
#
loop_
_entity.id
_entity.type
_entity.pdbx_description
1 polymer ?
#
loop_
_entity_poly.entity_id
_entity_poly.type
_entity_poly.pdbx_seq_one_letter_code
_entity_poly.pdbx_strand_id
1 'polypeptide(L)'
;MAPTFLVELSRVLANPGNSQVARVAAGLQIKNSLTSKDPDIKAQYQQRWLAIDANARREVKNYVLQTLGTETYRPSSASQCVAGIACAEIPMNQWPELIPQLVANVTNQHSTEHMKESTLEAIGYICQDIDPEQLQDKSNEILTAIIQGMRKEEPSNNVKLAATNALLNSLEFTKANFDKESERHFIMQVVCEATQCPDTRVRVAALQNLVKIMSLYYQYMETYMGPALFAITIEAMKSDIDEVALQGIEFWSNVCDEEMDLAIEASEAAEQGRPPEHTSKFYAKGALQYLVPILTQTLTKQVSSKIPAPRLRPSTGMVMLLLHGGADCPFQR
;
A
#
# COMPACT_ATOMS: atom_id res chain seq x y z
N MET A 1 7.00 -30.34 -10.54
CA MET A 1 8.19 -29.71 -11.20
C MET A 1 9.42 -30.22 -10.46
N ALA A 2 10.45 -30.66 -11.20
CA ALA A 2 11.66 -31.20 -10.55
C ALA A 2 12.44 -30.07 -9.86
N PRO A 3 13.01 -30.31 -8.66
CA PRO A 3 13.80 -29.31 -7.92
C PRO A 3 14.94 -28.71 -8.75
N THR A 4 15.60 -29.53 -9.55
CA THR A 4 16.66 -29.13 -10.48
C THR A 4 16.20 -28.10 -11.50
N PHE A 5 14.96 -28.17 -11.95
CA PHE A 5 14.39 -27.21 -12.91
C PHE A 5 14.25 -25.80 -12.31
N LEU A 6 13.79 -25.69 -11.07
CA LEU A 6 13.72 -24.39 -10.38
C LEU A 6 15.11 -23.79 -10.14
N VAL A 7 16.10 -24.62 -9.81
CA VAL A 7 17.49 -24.17 -9.67
C VAL A 7 18.01 -23.62 -11.00
N GLU A 8 17.79 -24.34 -12.12
CA GLU A 8 18.23 -23.87 -13.42
C GLU A 8 17.53 -22.60 -13.88
N LEU A 9 16.20 -22.47 -13.62
CA LEU A 9 15.47 -21.22 -13.89
C LEU A 9 16.04 -20.05 -13.07
N SER A 10 16.38 -20.27 -11.81
CA SER A 10 16.95 -19.23 -10.98
C SER A 10 18.36 -18.80 -11.42
N ARG A 11 19.15 -19.73 -11.97
CA ARG A 11 20.43 -19.41 -12.63
C ARG A 11 20.23 -18.55 -13.87
N VAL A 12 19.25 -18.89 -14.71
CA VAL A 12 18.91 -18.08 -15.90
C VAL A 12 18.50 -16.68 -15.51
N LEU A 13 17.68 -16.55 -14.49
CA LEU A 13 17.24 -15.25 -13.94
C LEU A 13 18.42 -14.43 -13.40
N ALA A 14 19.32 -15.05 -12.67
CA ALA A 14 20.45 -14.39 -12.01
C ALA A 14 21.58 -13.98 -12.95
N ASN A 15 21.65 -14.54 -14.14
CA ASN A 15 22.74 -14.25 -15.08
C ASN A 15 22.43 -12.98 -15.91
N PRO A 16 23.14 -11.86 -15.66
CA PRO A 16 22.93 -10.62 -16.41
C PRO A 16 23.37 -10.72 -17.89
N GLY A 17 24.12 -11.74 -18.28
CA GLY A 17 24.47 -12.03 -19.67
C GLY A 17 23.34 -12.60 -20.49
N ASN A 18 22.27 -13.09 -19.87
CA ASN A 18 21.09 -13.58 -20.57
C ASN A 18 20.23 -12.42 -21.07
N SER A 19 19.47 -12.67 -22.14
CA SER A 19 18.52 -11.68 -22.68
C SER A 19 17.43 -11.35 -21.65
N GLN A 20 16.91 -10.13 -21.72
CA GLN A 20 15.79 -9.70 -20.91
C GLN A 20 14.60 -10.67 -20.99
N VAL A 21 14.28 -11.12 -22.22
CA VAL A 21 13.17 -12.07 -22.46
C VAL A 21 13.40 -13.38 -21.70
N ALA A 22 14.62 -13.92 -21.73
CA ALA A 22 14.96 -15.16 -21.02
C ALA A 22 14.85 -14.98 -19.50
N ARG A 23 15.36 -13.87 -18.96
CA ARG A 23 15.30 -13.56 -17.53
C ARG A 23 13.86 -13.36 -17.05
N VAL A 24 13.06 -12.60 -17.78
CA VAL A 24 11.63 -12.39 -17.48
C VAL A 24 10.86 -13.70 -17.50
N ALA A 25 11.08 -14.54 -18.55
CA ALA A 25 10.41 -15.83 -18.66
C ALA A 25 10.79 -16.77 -17.51
N ALA A 26 12.06 -16.83 -17.13
CA ALA A 26 12.52 -17.63 -16.01
C ALA A 26 11.89 -17.16 -14.69
N GLY A 27 11.89 -15.86 -14.43
CA GLY A 27 11.26 -15.28 -13.23
C GLY A 27 9.76 -15.55 -13.18
N LEU A 28 9.06 -15.42 -14.28
CA LEU A 28 7.63 -15.71 -14.38
C LEU A 28 7.32 -17.18 -14.07
N GLN A 29 8.12 -18.11 -14.59
CA GLN A 29 7.96 -19.53 -14.30
C GLN A 29 8.19 -19.86 -12.82
N ILE A 30 9.23 -19.27 -12.20
CA ILE A 30 9.47 -19.43 -10.76
C ILE A 30 8.27 -18.90 -9.98
N LYS A 31 7.86 -17.66 -10.23
CA LYS A 31 6.70 -17.05 -9.56
C LYS A 31 5.44 -17.91 -9.71
N ASN A 32 5.11 -18.33 -10.93
CA ASN A 32 3.90 -19.11 -11.19
C ASN A 32 3.94 -20.52 -10.57
N SER A 33 5.11 -21.03 -10.20
CA SER A 33 5.25 -22.27 -9.45
C SER A 33 5.01 -22.13 -7.94
N LEU A 34 4.95 -20.88 -7.45
CA LEU A 34 4.86 -20.55 -6.01
C LEU A 34 3.52 -19.93 -5.63
N THR A 35 2.83 -19.28 -6.57
CA THR A 35 1.62 -18.54 -6.29
C THR A 35 0.52 -18.76 -7.32
N SER A 36 -0.72 -18.54 -6.91
CA SER A 36 -1.92 -18.56 -7.75
C SER A 36 -2.94 -17.56 -7.20
N LYS A 37 -3.89 -17.15 -8.04
CA LYS A 37 -5.05 -16.37 -7.60
C LYS A 37 -6.06 -17.21 -6.81
N ASP A 38 -6.07 -18.51 -7.07
CA ASP A 38 -6.86 -19.49 -6.32
C ASP A 38 -6.14 -19.83 -5.01
N PRO A 39 -6.75 -19.60 -3.83
CA PRO A 39 -6.11 -19.84 -2.53
C PRO A 39 -5.72 -21.29 -2.32
N ASP A 40 -6.54 -22.25 -2.77
CA ASP A 40 -6.29 -23.69 -2.59
C ASP A 40 -5.11 -24.14 -3.44
N ILE A 41 -5.03 -23.64 -4.68
CA ILE A 41 -3.90 -23.91 -5.57
C ILE A 41 -2.62 -23.25 -5.02
N LYS A 42 -2.73 -22.03 -4.51
CA LYS A 42 -1.60 -21.31 -3.86
C LYS A 42 -1.06 -22.14 -2.69
N ALA A 43 -1.93 -22.63 -1.82
CA ALA A 43 -1.54 -23.46 -0.68
C ALA A 43 -0.84 -24.76 -1.12
N GLN A 44 -1.34 -25.42 -2.17
CA GLN A 44 -0.69 -26.60 -2.74
C GLN A 44 0.71 -26.30 -3.30
N TYR A 45 0.88 -25.15 -3.97
CA TYR A 45 2.17 -24.73 -4.49
C TYR A 45 3.17 -24.44 -3.37
N GLN A 46 2.74 -23.81 -2.29
CA GLN A 46 3.56 -23.55 -1.12
C GLN A 46 4.00 -24.84 -0.44
N GLN A 47 3.10 -25.80 -0.27
CA GLN A 47 3.44 -27.13 0.29
C GLN A 47 4.44 -27.87 -0.60
N ARG A 48 4.27 -27.81 -1.90
CA ARG A 48 5.19 -28.42 -2.86
C ARG A 48 6.58 -27.78 -2.81
N TRP A 49 6.66 -26.45 -2.64
CA TRP A 49 7.93 -25.76 -2.42
C TRP A 49 8.60 -26.22 -1.13
N LEU A 50 7.88 -26.28 -0.02
CA LEU A 50 8.39 -26.70 1.29
C LEU A 50 8.85 -28.17 1.31
N ALA A 51 8.33 -29.01 0.43
CA ALA A 51 8.75 -30.40 0.28
C ALA A 51 10.06 -30.56 -0.52
N ILE A 52 10.55 -29.52 -1.18
CA ILE A 52 11.83 -29.53 -1.90
C ILE A 52 12.99 -29.61 -0.87
N ASP A 53 14.05 -30.31 -1.23
CA ASP A 53 15.28 -30.37 -0.43
C ASP A 53 15.79 -28.98 -0.03
N ALA A 54 16.17 -28.83 1.22
CA ALA A 54 16.59 -27.54 1.79
C ALA A 54 17.80 -26.93 1.07
N ASN A 55 18.72 -27.74 0.55
CA ASN A 55 19.86 -27.25 -0.20
C ASN A 55 19.45 -26.68 -1.56
N ALA A 56 18.51 -27.33 -2.26
CA ALA A 56 17.95 -26.82 -3.51
C ALA A 56 17.19 -25.51 -3.28
N ARG A 57 16.36 -25.43 -2.24
CA ARG A 57 15.65 -24.18 -1.86
C ARG A 57 16.64 -23.06 -1.54
N ARG A 58 17.69 -23.33 -0.79
CA ARG A 58 18.75 -22.36 -0.48
C ARG A 58 19.43 -21.84 -1.74
N GLU A 59 19.72 -22.70 -2.70
CA GLU A 59 20.33 -22.30 -3.98
C GLU A 59 19.40 -21.37 -4.77
N VAL A 60 18.11 -21.70 -4.89
CA VAL A 60 17.12 -20.83 -5.54
C VAL A 60 17.01 -19.47 -4.82
N LYS A 61 16.90 -19.46 -3.49
CA LYS A 61 16.85 -18.24 -2.68
C LYS A 61 18.06 -17.36 -2.90
N ASN A 62 19.27 -17.94 -2.93
CA ASN A 62 20.48 -17.19 -3.19
C ASN A 62 20.49 -16.54 -4.57
N TYR A 63 20.08 -17.27 -5.62
CA TYR A 63 20.02 -16.71 -6.97
C TYR A 63 18.98 -15.61 -7.11
N VAL A 64 17.81 -15.73 -6.55
CA VAL A 64 16.78 -14.68 -6.64
C VAL A 64 17.18 -13.43 -5.86
N LEU A 65 17.85 -13.56 -4.70
CA LEU A 65 18.40 -12.43 -3.96
C LEU A 65 19.53 -11.73 -4.71
N GLN A 66 20.43 -12.48 -5.32
CA GLN A 66 21.52 -11.93 -6.14
C GLN A 66 21.00 -11.14 -7.35
N THR A 67 19.83 -11.50 -7.86
CA THR A 67 19.22 -10.85 -9.02
C THR A 67 18.70 -9.46 -8.72
N LEU A 68 18.32 -9.17 -7.46
CA LEU A 68 17.86 -7.86 -7.05
C LEU A 68 18.88 -6.78 -7.39
N GLY A 69 18.43 -5.74 -8.10
CA GLY A 69 19.27 -4.63 -8.55
C GLY A 69 20.06 -4.88 -9.83
N THR A 70 20.00 -6.07 -10.42
CA THR A 70 20.71 -6.42 -11.67
C THR A 70 19.84 -6.38 -12.91
N GLU A 71 18.52 -6.28 -12.74
CA GLU A 71 17.57 -6.27 -13.84
C GLU A 71 17.46 -4.88 -14.46
N THR A 72 17.40 -4.80 -15.78
CA THR A 72 17.28 -3.54 -16.55
C THR A 72 15.84 -3.19 -16.89
N TYR A 73 14.89 -4.04 -16.54
CA TYR A 73 13.46 -3.93 -16.83
C TYR A 73 12.63 -3.76 -15.56
N ARG A 74 11.42 -3.24 -15.73
CA ARG A 74 10.43 -3.04 -14.66
C ARG A 74 9.10 -3.71 -15.05
N PRO A 75 8.36 -4.27 -14.07
CA PRO A 75 8.74 -4.51 -12.69
C PRO A 75 9.79 -5.61 -12.53
N SER A 76 10.44 -5.66 -11.35
CA SER A 76 11.47 -6.69 -11.06
C SER A 76 10.86 -8.08 -11.00
N SER A 77 11.37 -9.02 -11.79
CA SER A 77 10.99 -10.43 -11.71
C SER A 77 11.50 -11.08 -10.42
N ALA A 78 12.72 -10.73 -10.01
CA ALA A 78 13.33 -11.23 -8.80
C ALA A 78 12.51 -10.85 -7.55
N SER A 79 11.99 -9.63 -7.49
CA SER A 79 11.15 -9.16 -6.39
C SER A 79 9.90 -10.03 -6.21
N GLN A 80 9.26 -10.42 -7.30
CA GLN A 80 8.10 -11.30 -7.27
C GLN A 80 8.46 -12.73 -6.85
N CYS A 81 9.62 -13.23 -7.26
CA CYS A 81 10.12 -14.54 -6.84
C CYS A 81 10.46 -14.55 -5.36
N VAL A 82 11.15 -13.54 -4.86
CA VAL A 82 11.46 -13.38 -3.42
C VAL A 82 10.18 -13.40 -2.60
N ALA A 83 9.19 -12.61 -2.99
CA ALA A 83 7.91 -12.55 -2.29
C ALA A 83 7.16 -13.89 -2.33
N GLY A 84 7.14 -14.58 -3.45
CA GLY A 84 6.51 -15.90 -3.57
C GLY A 84 7.13 -16.94 -2.64
N ILE A 85 8.46 -16.96 -2.54
CA ILE A 85 9.18 -17.86 -1.60
C ILE A 85 8.92 -17.44 -0.15
N ALA A 86 8.96 -16.13 0.12
CA ALA A 86 8.71 -15.58 1.45
C ALA A 86 7.32 -15.97 1.97
N CYS A 87 6.30 -15.92 1.13
CA CYS A 87 4.94 -16.34 1.49
C CYS A 87 4.85 -17.81 1.92
N ALA A 88 5.70 -18.67 1.38
CA ALA A 88 5.77 -20.08 1.79
C ALA A 88 6.62 -20.28 3.05
N GLU A 89 7.72 -19.56 3.20
CA GLU A 89 8.74 -19.84 4.22
C GLU A 89 8.62 -19.01 5.50
N ILE A 90 8.19 -17.73 5.43
CA ILE A 90 8.07 -16.87 6.62
C ILE A 90 7.07 -17.44 7.63
N PRO A 91 5.86 -17.88 7.25
CA PRO A 91 4.92 -18.47 8.21
C PRO A 91 5.46 -19.73 8.91
N MET A 92 6.41 -20.40 8.29
CA MET A 92 7.07 -21.61 8.81
C MET A 92 8.39 -21.33 9.50
N ASN A 93 8.76 -20.07 9.66
CA ASN A 93 10.03 -19.63 10.27
C ASN A 93 11.29 -20.19 9.58
N GLN A 94 11.23 -20.37 8.25
CA GLN A 94 12.31 -21.02 7.47
C GLN A 94 13.21 -20.04 6.71
N TRP A 95 12.95 -18.74 6.78
CA TRP A 95 13.80 -17.72 6.17
C TRP A 95 13.98 -16.50 7.08
N PRO A 96 14.53 -16.65 8.28
CA PRO A 96 14.61 -15.58 9.28
C PRO A 96 15.54 -14.44 8.87
N GLU A 97 16.51 -14.69 8.00
CA GLU A 97 17.48 -13.70 7.52
C GLU A 97 16.97 -12.80 6.40
N LEU A 98 15.81 -13.11 5.80
CA LEU A 98 15.30 -12.38 4.63
C LEU A 98 15.02 -10.91 4.93
N ILE A 99 14.18 -10.63 5.90
CA ILE A 99 13.78 -9.25 6.22
C ILE A 99 14.98 -8.40 6.63
N PRO A 100 15.88 -8.83 7.53
CA PRO A 100 17.11 -8.10 7.81
C PRO A 100 17.96 -7.81 6.58
N GLN A 101 18.09 -8.75 5.65
CA GLN A 101 18.85 -8.56 4.42
C GLN A 101 18.21 -7.56 3.46
N LEU A 102 16.87 -7.62 3.30
CA LEU A 102 16.15 -6.65 2.49
C LEU A 102 16.29 -5.23 3.07
N VAL A 103 16.15 -5.10 4.37
CA VAL A 103 16.36 -3.81 5.06
C VAL A 103 17.77 -3.29 4.84
N ALA A 104 18.80 -4.14 4.97
CA ALA A 104 20.19 -3.76 4.72
C ALA A 104 20.40 -3.30 3.27
N ASN A 105 19.81 -3.94 2.30
CA ASN A 105 19.88 -3.54 0.89
C ASN A 105 19.34 -2.12 0.64
N VAL A 106 18.31 -1.70 1.36
CA VAL A 106 17.74 -0.35 1.21
C VAL A 106 18.52 0.69 2.00
N THR A 107 18.96 0.35 3.21
CA THR A 107 19.61 1.29 4.13
C THR A 107 21.12 1.48 3.87
N ASN A 108 21.75 0.59 3.10
CA ASN A 108 23.14 0.72 2.73
C ASN A 108 23.33 1.93 1.80
N GLN A 109 24.21 2.85 2.20
CA GLN A 109 24.53 4.07 1.45
C GLN A 109 25.13 3.80 0.06
N HIS A 110 25.72 2.62 -0.14
CA HIS A 110 26.34 2.22 -1.41
C HIS A 110 25.38 1.44 -2.33
N SER A 111 24.16 1.19 -1.90
CA SER A 111 23.17 0.52 -2.76
C SER A 111 22.79 1.38 -3.94
N THR A 112 22.71 0.74 -5.11
CA THR A 112 22.26 1.41 -6.33
C THR A 112 20.76 1.71 -6.29
N GLU A 113 20.30 2.62 -7.14
CA GLU A 113 18.87 2.90 -7.33
C GLU A 113 18.08 1.60 -7.61
N HIS A 114 18.56 0.78 -8.54
CA HIS A 114 17.91 -0.47 -8.90
C HIS A 114 17.84 -1.47 -7.74
N MET A 115 18.89 -1.53 -6.91
CA MET A 115 18.89 -2.38 -5.72
C MET A 115 17.82 -1.92 -4.72
N LYS A 116 17.75 -0.64 -4.42
CA LYS A 116 16.76 -0.08 -3.51
C LYS A 116 15.35 -0.27 -4.04
N GLU A 117 15.12 0.04 -5.31
CA GLU A 117 13.81 -0.08 -5.97
C GLU A 117 13.31 -1.53 -5.94
N SER A 118 14.10 -2.49 -6.44
CA SER A 118 13.71 -3.90 -6.50
C SER A 118 13.54 -4.52 -5.13
N THR A 119 14.34 -4.12 -4.16
CA THR A 119 14.20 -4.57 -2.77
C THR A 119 12.91 -4.05 -2.14
N LEU A 120 12.57 -2.79 -2.36
CA LEU A 120 11.31 -2.20 -1.86
C LEU A 120 10.09 -2.79 -2.57
N GLU A 121 10.20 -3.12 -3.86
CA GLU A 121 9.16 -3.89 -4.54
C GLU A 121 8.96 -5.27 -3.88
N ALA A 122 10.04 -5.98 -3.56
CA ALA A 122 9.95 -7.25 -2.85
C ALA A 122 9.27 -7.10 -1.48
N ILE A 123 9.65 -6.09 -0.71
CA ILE A 123 9.00 -5.77 0.57
C ILE A 123 7.51 -5.48 0.36
N GLY A 124 7.16 -4.71 -0.65
CA GLY A 124 5.77 -4.38 -0.97
C GLY A 124 4.93 -5.62 -1.29
N TYR A 125 5.43 -6.54 -2.10
CA TYR A 125 4.74 -7.80 -2.40
C TYR A 125 4.64 -8.72 -1.19
N ILE A 126 5.67 -8.78 -0.35
CA ILE A 126 5.63 -9.54 0.91
C ILE A 126 4.54 -9.00 1.82
N CYS A 127 4.47 -7.68 1.99
CA CYS A 127 3.44 -7.03 2.80
C CYS A 127 2.02 -7.23 2.26
N GLN A 128 1.88 -7.33 0.93
CA GLN A 128 0.60 -7.56 0.27
C GLN A 128 0.09 -9.00 0.44
N ASP A 129 0.98 -9.98 0.35
CA ASP A 129 0.61 -11.38 0.14
C ASP A 129 0.70 -12.24 1.40
N ILE A 130 1.43 -11.81 2.43
CA ILE A 130 1.55 -12.51 3.72
C ILE A 130 0.48 -11.99 4.69
N ASP A 131 -0.06 -12.90 5.49
CA ASP A 131 -0.99 -12.55 6.56
C ASP A 131 -0.35 -11.48 7.48
N PRO A 132 -1.02 -10.34 7.72
CA PRO A 132 -0.51 -9.28 8.56
C PRO A 132 -0.03 -9.74 9.95
N GLU A 133 -0.67 -10.71 10.55
CA GLU A 133 -0.27 -11.25 11.86
C GLU A 133 1.14 -11.85 11.85
N GLN A 134 1.58 -12.40 10.72
CA GLN A 134 2.92 -12.99 10.56
C GLN A 134 4.03 -11.93 10.47
N LEU A 135 3.70 -10.67 10.21
CA LEU A 135 4.65 -9.58 10.00
C LEU A 135 4.68 -8.57 11.16
N GLN A 136 3.79 -8.68 12.15
CA GLN A 136 3.67 -7.70 13.24
C GLN A 136 4.98 -7.50 14.01
N ASP A 137 5.69 -8.55 14.33
CA ASP A 137 6.98 -8.50 15.04
C ASP A 137 8.14 -7.97 14.19
N LYS A 138 7.94 -7.86 12.86
CA LYS A 138 8.88 -7.30 11.90
C LYS A 138 8.53 -5.87 11.45
N SER A 139 7.48 -5.28 11.98
CA SER A 139 6.97 -3.99 11.53
C SER A 139 8.02 -2.87 11.61
N ASN A 140 8.80 -2.80 12.68
CA ASN A 140 9.84 -1.78 12.83
C ASN A 140 10.95 -1.90 11.78
N GLU A 141 11.41 -3.11 11.49
CA GLU A 141 12.43 -3.36 10.48
C GLU A 141 11.92 -3.00 9.09
N ILE A 142 10.72 -3.44 8.76
CA ILE A 142 10.06 -3.17 7.47
C ILE A 142 9.82 -1.66 7.30
N LEU A 143 9.29 -0.98 8.29
CA LEU A 143 9.06 0.46 8.25
C LEU A 143 10.36 1.25 8.12
N THR A 144 11.44 0.80 8.74
CA THR A 144 12.76 1.45 8.61
C THR A 144 13.19 1.51 7.14
N ALA A 145 13.09 0.39 6.42
CA ALA A 145 13.42 0.34 4.99
C ALA A 145 12.47 1.21 4.14
N ILE A 146 11.17 1.12 4.38
CA ILE A 146 10.14 1.86 3.64
C ILE A 146 10.35 3.36 3.81
N ILE A 147 10.47 3.85 5.03
CA ILE A 147 10.64 5.27 5.33
C ILE A 147 11.96 5.79 4.76
N GLN A 148 13.03 5.00 4.79
CA GLN A 148 14.29 5.36 4.14
C GLN A 148 14.10 5.64 2.64
N GLY A 149 13.31 4.82 1.95
CA GLY A 149 13.00 4.98 0.52
C GLY A 149 12.04 6.13 0.21
N MET A 150 11.21 6.53 1.17
CA MET A 150 10.23 7.62 1.01
C MET A 150 10.82 9.01 1.31
N ARG A 151 11.99 9.09 1.94
CA ARG A 151 12.56 10.37 2.39
C ARG A 151 12.66 11.39 1.26
N LYS A 152 12.51 12.65 1.62
CA LYS A 152 12.66 13.79 0.71
C LYS A 152 14.02 13.81 0.01
N GLU A 153 15.06 13.34 0.69
CA GLU A 153 16.45 13.28 0.21
C GLU A 153 16.70 12.14 -0.79
N GLU A 154 15.79 11.18 -0.92
CA GLU A 154 15.92 10.12 -1.92
C GLU A 154 15.81 10.73 -3.34
N PRO A 155 16.85 10.65 -4.18
CA PRO A 155 16.83 11.29 -5.49
C PRO A 155 15.97 10.56 -6.54
N SER A 156 15.70 9.26 -6.34
CA SER A 156 14.99 8.43 -7.31
C SER A 156 13.48 8.41 -7.04
N ASN A 157 12.70 8.86 -8.01
CA ASN A 157 11.24 8.75 -7.96
C ASN A 157 10.76 7.30 -8.03
N ASN A 158 11.50 6.41 -8.69
CA ASN A 158 11.17 4.98 -8.74
C ASN A 158 11.33 4.31 -7.36
N VAL A 159 12.38 4.68 -6.63
CA VAL A 159 12.59 4.22 -5.24
C VAL A 159 11.48 4.77 -4.33
N LYS A 160 11.16 6.06 -4.44
CA LYS A 160 10.07 6.67 -3.67
C LYS A 160 8.73 5.99 -3.94
N LEU A 161 8.43 5.69 -5.19
CA LEU A 161 7.20 5.01 -5.59
C LEU A 161 7.12 3.60 -5.00
N ALA A 162 8.19 2.81 -5.13
CA ALA A 162 8.24 1.46 -4.58
C ALA A 162 8.07 1.47 -3.05
N ALA A 163 8.73 2.42 -2.36
CA ALA A 163 8.60 2.59 -0.91
C ALA A 163 7.18 3.00 -0.49
N THR A 164 6.58 3.94 -1.21
CA THR A 164 5.23 4.44 -0.91
C THR A 164 4.17 3.35 -1.12
N ASN A 165 4.31 2.55 -2.16
CA ASN A 165 3.45 1.37 -2.38
C ASN A 165 3.66 0.29 -1.30
N ALA A 166 4.90 0.08 -0.86
CA ALA A 166 5.19 -0.84 0.23
C ALA A 166 4.56 -0.38 1.55
N LEU A 167 4.57 0.92 1.85
CA LEU A 167 3.88 1.47 3.02
C LEU A 167 2.38 1.17 2.97
N LEU A 168 1.74 1.40 1.83
CA LEU A 168 0.32 1.12 1.65
C LEU A 168 -0.04 -0.33 2.04
N ASN A 169 0.79 -1.28 1.60
CA ASN A 169 0.59 -2.69 1.88
C ASN A 169 0.95 -3.09 3.33
N SER A 170 1.70 -2.26 4.05
CA SER A 170 2.12 -2.53 5.43
C SER A 170 1.17 -1.98 6.51
N LEU A 171 0.23 -1.13 6.16
CA LEU A 171 -0.58 -0.38 7.13
C LEU A 171 -1.42 -1.27 8.05
N GLU A 172 -1.80 -2.47 7.64
CA GLU A 172 -2.63 -3.38 8.43
C GLU A 172 -1.87 -4.02 9.60
N PHE A 173 -0.55 -4.17 9.53
CA PHE A 173 0.25 -4.73 10.63
C PHE A 173 1.12 -3.71 11.38
N THR A 174 0.97 -2.42 11.08
CA THR A 174 1.75 -1.35 11.72
C THR A 174 0.98 -0.61 12.81
N LYS A 175 -0.10 -1.19 13.33
CA LYS A 175 -0.91 -0.59 14.40
C LYS A 175 -0.08 -0.16 15.61
N ALA A 176 0.84 -1.00 16.08
CA ALA A 176 1.70 -0.70 17.21
C ALA A 176 2.58 0.55 16.99
N ASN A 177 2.95 0.85 15.75
CA ASN A 177 3.68 2.06 15.38
C ASN A 177 2.75 3.29 15.37
N PHE A 178 1.51 3.14 14.90
CA PHE A 178 0.51 4.21 14.96
C PHE A 178 0.03 4.50 16.37
N ASP A 179 0.03 3.53 17.27
CA ASP A 179 -0.31 3.74 18.69
C ASP A 179 0.72 4.63 19.40
N LYS A 180 1.98 4.63 18.94
CA LYS A 180 3.04 5.49 19.46
C LYS A 180 3.06 6.85 18.78
N GLU A 181 2.79 7.91 19.50
CA GLU A 181 2.65 9.26 18.96
C GLU A 181 3.86 9.72 18.13
N SER A 182 5.08 9.50 18.62
CA SER A 182 6.30 9.91 17.91
C SER A 182 6.51 9.16 16.59
N GLU A 183 6.24 7.86 16.57
CA GLU A 183 6.33 7.05 15.34
C GLU A 183 5.22 7.43 14.36
N ARG A 184 4.01 7.61 14.84
CA ARG A 184 2.86 8.09 14.06
C ARG A 184 3.14 9.45 13.43
N HIS A 185 3.64 10.41 14.18
CA HIS A 185 3.99 11.74 13.66
C HIS A 185 5.01 11.65 12.53
N PHE A 186 6.02 10.82 12.71
CA PHE A 186 7.05 10.64 11.69
C PHE A 186 6.50 10.02 10.40
N ILE A 187 5.67 8.97 10.52
CA ILE A 187 5.02 8.35 9.36
C ILE A 187 4.12 9.37 8.65
N MET A 188 3.28 10.08 9.38
CA MET A 188 2.37 11.08 8.81
C MET A 188 3.12 12.21 8.13
N GLN A 189 4.22 12.68 8.70
CA GLN A 189 5.06 13.70 8.07
C GLN A 189 5.60 13.21 6.72
N VAL A 190 6.18 12.03 6.67
CA VAL A 190 6.77 11.47 5.45
C VAL A 190 5.71 11.25 4.38
N VAL A 191 4.53 10.77 4.73
CA VAL A 191 3.41 10.58 3.78
C VAL A 191 2.92 11.93 3.26
N CYS A 192 2.74 12.92 4.12
CA CYS A 192 2.32 14.28 3.70
C CYS A 192 3.37 14.93 2.78
N GLU A 193 4.65 14.77 3.06
CA GLU A 193 5.73 15.23 2.17
C GLU A 193 5.66 14.54 0.79
N ALA A 194 5.41 13.23 0.76
CA ALA A 194 5.27 12.48 -0.49
C ALA A 194 4.08 12.93 -1.34
N THR A 195 3.01 13.46 -0.74
CA THR A 195 1.88 14.06 -1.49
C THR A 195 2.28 15.32 -2.25
N GLN A 196 3.42 15.93 -1.94
CA GLN A 196 3.97 17.11 -2.60
C GLN A 196 5.08 16.77 -3.61
N CYS A 197 5.35 15.50 -3.85
CA CYS A 197 6.35 15.06 -4.82
C CYS A 197 5.97 15.52 -6.24
N PRO A 198 6.92 16.00 -7.07
CA PRO A 198 6.67 16.36 -8.46
C PRO A 198 6.22 15.18 -9.34
N ASP A 199 6.64 13.96 -9.01
CA ASP A 199 6.20 12.76 -9.74
C ASP A 199 4.76 12.39 -9.36
N THR A 200 3.87 12.42 -10.35
CA THR A 200 2.44 12.14 -10.16
C THR A 200 2.17 10.75 -9.57
N ARG A 201 2.96 9.75 -9.96
CA ARG A 201 2.80 8.37 -9.45
C ARG A 201 3.03 8.29 -7.94
N VAL A 202 4.05 9.01 -7.46
CA VAL A 202 4.36 9.11 -6.02
C VAL A 202 3.25 9.86 -5.29
N ARG A 203 2.76 10.97 -5.85
CA ARG A 203 1.64 11.73 -5.26
C ARG A 203 0.39 10.88 -5.12
N VAL A 204 0.02 10.14 -6.16
CA VAL A 204 -1.14 9.23 -6.14
C VAL A 204 -0.96 8.15 -5.08
N ALA A 205 0.20 7.50 -5.03
CA ALA A 205 0.50 6.47 -4.04
C ALA A 205 0.48 7.02 -2.60
N ALA A 206 0.98 8.23 -2.38
CA ALA A 206 0.93 8.90 -1.07
C ALA A 206 -0.51 9.23 -0.65
N LEU A 207 -1.34 9.71 -1.56
CA LEU A 207 -2.75 9.95 -1.30
C LEU A 207 -3.51 8.66 -1.00
N GLN A 208 -3.22 7.57 -1.70
CA GLN A 208 -3.76 6.25 -1.38
C GLN A 208 -3.40 5.80 0.05
N ASN A 209 -2.19 6.10 0.50
CA ASN A 209 -1.81 5.88 1.91
C ASN A 209 -2.69 6.69 2.86
N LEU A 210 -2.94 7.98 2.58
CA LEU A 210 -3.80 8.80 3.42
C LEU A 210 -5.23 8.27 3.47
N VAL A 211 -5.76 7.80 2.34
CA VAL A 211 -7.09 7.16 2.27
C VAL A 211 -7.15 5.95 3.20
N LYS A 212 -6.16 5.05 3.11
CA LYS A 212 -6.12 3.84 3.94
C LYS A 212 -5.84 4.15 5.42
N ILE A 213 -4.95 5.08 5.71
CA ILE A 213 -4.66 5.54 7.08
C ILE A 213 -5.94 6.10 7.73
N MET A 214 -6.70 6.91 7.01
CA MET A 214 -7.97 7.45 7.53
C MET A 214 -8.94 6.33 7.89
N SER A 215 -9.08 5.31 7.07
CA SER A 215 -9.99 4.19 7.35
C SER A 215 -9.53 3.29 8.51
N LEU A 216 -8.23 3.12 8.70
CA LEU A 216 -7.67 2.25 9.75
C LEU A 216 -7.48 2.97 11.10
N TYR A 217 -7.16 4.26 11.06
CA TYR A 217 -6.67 5.03 12.20
C TYR A 217 -7.42 6.36 12.39
N TYR A 218 -8.70 6.40 12.06
CA TYR A 218 -9.55 7.60 12.16
C TYR A 218 -9.40 8.34 13.49
N GLN A 219 -9.37 7.61 14.61
CA GLN A 219 -9.32 8.20 15.96
C GLN A 219 -8.01 8.97 16.27
N TYR A 220 -6.95 8.71 15.51
CA TYR A 220 -5.67 9.42 15.63
C TYR A 220 -5.54 10.63 14.69
N MET A 221 -6.52 10.87 13.80
CA MET A 221 -6.37 11.85 12.73
C MET A 221 -6.68 13.29 13.13
N GLU A 222 -7.25 13.56 14.30
CA GLU A 222 -7.62 14.91 14.75
C GLU A 222 -6.44 15.88 14.70
N THR A 223 -5.28 15.46 15.17
CA THR A 223 -4.05 16.27 15.19
C THR A 223 -3.56 16.66 13.77
N TYR A 224 -3.87 15.84 12.77
CA TYR A 224 -3.37 16.02 11.40
C TYR A 224 -4.38 16.65 10.46
N MET A 225 -5.68 16.51 10.75
CA MET A 225 -6.75 16.93 9.84
C MET A 225 -6.68 18.42 9.54
N GLY A 226 -6.69 19.27 10.56
CA GLY A 226 -6.66 20.74 10.41
C GLY A 226 -5.37 21.24 9.79
N PRO A 227 -4.19 20.87 10.34
CA PRO A 227 -2.91 21.42 9.85
C PRO A 227 -2.49 20.94 8.46
N ALA A 228 -2.90 19.76 8.02
CA ALA A 228 -2.36 19.15 6.80
C ALA A 228 -3.39 18.46 5.90
N LEU A 229 -4.11 17.45 6.42
CA LEU A 229 -4.89 16.54 5.57
C LEU A 229 -6.02 17.23 4.82
N PHE A 230 -6.68 18.17 5.45
CA PHE A 230 -7.74 18.94 4.81
C PHE A 230 -7.22 19.68 3.56
N ALA A 231 -6.14 20.45 3.71
CA ALA A 231 -5.54 21.20 2.60
C ALA A 231 -5.05 20.28 1.48
N ILE A 232 -4.33 19.21 1.83
CA ILE A 232 -3.78 18.24 0.88
C ILE A 232 -4.89 17.58 0.05
N THR A 233 -5.95 17.12 0.70
CA THR A 233 -7.01 16.36 0.03
C THR A 233 -7.96 17.24 -0.76
N ILE A 234 -8.27 18.44 -0.29
CA ILE A 234 -9.06 19.41 -1.04
C ILE A 234 -8.29 19.88 -2.29
N GLU A 235 -6.99 20.15 -2.17
CA GLU A 235 -6.15 20.50 -3.32
C GLU A 235 -6.08 19.34 -4.33
N ALA A 236 -5.97 18.10 -3.86
CA ALA A 236 -6.02 16.92 -4.72
C ALA A 236 -7.32 16.83 -5.50
N MET A 237 -8.48 17.07 -4.88
CA MET A 237 -9.80 17.04 -5.55
C MET A 237 -9.90 18.08 -6.67
N LYS A 238 -9.17 19.21 -6.59
CA LYS A 238 -9.16 20.28 -7.59
C LYS A 238 -8.16 20.01 -8.72
N SER A 239 -7.35 18.97 -8.63
CA SER A 239 -6.33 18.65 -9.63
C SER A 239 -6.93 18.40 -11.01
N ASP A 240 -6.23 18.85 -12.05
CA ASP A 240 -6.55 18.53 -13.43
C ASP A 240 -6.12 17.09 -13.84
N ILE A 241 -5.36 16.42 -12.97
CA ILE A 241 -4.95 15.03 -13.14
C ILE A 241 -6.01 14.15 -12.48
N ASP A 242 -6.76 13.40 -13.29
CA ASP A 242 -7.92 12.61 -12.82
C ASP A 242 -7.55 11.61 -11.72
N GLU A 243 -6.40 10.96 -11.83
CA GLU A 243 -5.95 9.98 -10.82
C GLU A 243 -5.69 10.63 -9.46
N VAL A 244 -5.17 11.87 -9.44
CA VAL A 244 -4.96 12.64 -8.21
C VAL A 244 -6.29 13.10 -7.63
N ALA A 245 -7.17 13.65 -8.49
CA ALA A 245 -8.50 14.09 -8.07
C ALA A 245 -9.33 12.95 -7.48
N LEU A 246 -9.25 11.77 -8.09
CA LEU A 246 -9.93 10.57 -7.61
C LEU A 246 -9.51 10.20 -6.18
N GLN A 247 -8.24 10.30 -5.85
CA GLN A 247 -7.74 9.98 -4.50
C GLN A 247 -8.26 10.99 -3.45
N GLY A 248 -8.34 12.26 -3.81
CA GLY A 248 -8.97 13.27 -2.94
C GLY A 248 -10.44 12.99 -2.68
N ILE A 249 -11.18 12.59 -3.71
CA ILE A 249 -12.59 12.19 -3.60
C ILE A 249 -12.73 10.95 -2.72
N GLU A 250 -11.90 9.94 -2.95
CA GLU A 250 -11.90 8.68 -2.19
C GLU A 250 -11.60 8.92 -0.70
N PHE A 251 -10.68 9.82 -0.39
CA PHE A 251 -10.39 10.20 1.00
C PHE A 251 -11.66 10.69 1.71
N TRP A 252 -12.37 11.64 1.12
CA TRP A 252 -13.58 12.20 1.73
C TRP A 252 -14.76 11.24 1.71
N SER A 253 -14.83 10.35 0.72
CA SER A 253 -15.79 9.24 0.73
C SER A 253 -15.58 8.34 1.95
N ASN A 254 -14.34 7.94 2.21
CA ASN A 254 -14.01 7.12 3.39
C ASN A 254 -14.28 7.85 4.71
N VAL A 255 -14.02 9.16 4.78
CA VAL A 255 -14.39 9.95 5.96
C VAL A 255 -15.90 9.90 6.21
N CYS A 256 -16.71 10.06 5.16
CA CYS A 256 -18.15 9.98 5.29
C CYS A 256 -18.63 8.61 5.76
N ASP A 257 -18.11 7.55 5.16
CA ASP A 257 -18.48 6.18 5.51
C ASP A 257 -18.11 5.87 6.98
N GLU A 258 -16.92 6.23 7.42
CA GLU A 258 -16.48 6.06 8.81
C GLU A 258 -17.37 6.86 9.78
N GLU A 259 -17.69 8.11 9.45
CA GLU A 259 -18.53 8.95 10.32
C GLU A 259 -19.98 8.50 10.34
N MET A 260 -20.47 7.85 9.28
CA MET A 260 -21.79 7.20 9.28
C MET A 260 -21.81 5.98 10.21
N ASP A 261 -20.78 5.13 10.15
CA ASP A 261 -20.68 3.95 11.02
C ASP A 261 -20.57 4.37 12.49
N LEU A 262 -19.79 5.41 12.80
CA LEU A 262 -19.72 5.98 14.14
C LEU A 262 -21.05 6.57 14.63
N ALA A 263 -21.85 7.15 13.76
CA ALA A 263 -23.17 7.65 14.09
C ALA A 263 -24.14 6.50 14.41
N ILE A 264 -24.06 5.39 13.68
CA ILE A 264 -24.84 4.18 13.95
C ILE A 264 -24.44 3.60 15.30
N GLU A 265 -23.15 3.44 15.58
CA GLU A 265 -22.65 2.97 16.87
C GLU A 265 -23.14 3.85 18.03
N ALA A 266 -23.10 5.17 17.86
CA ALA A 266 -23.57 6.11 18.89
C ALA A 266 -25.06 5.95 19.15
N SER A 267 -25.87 5.73 18.12
CA SER A 267 -27.32 5.50 18.26
C SER A 267 -27.62 4.18 19.00
N GLU A 268 -26.94 3.10 18.61
CA GLU A 268 -27.09 1.79 19.28
C GLU A 268 -26.63 1.83 20.74
N ALA A 269 -25.52 2.52 21.03
CA ALA A 269 -25.02 2.70 22.38
C ALA A 269 -26.02 3.49 23.25
N ALA A 270 -26.65 4.54 22.70
CA ALA A 270 -27.68 5.32 23.38
C ALA A 270 -28.91 4.49 23.72
N GLU A 271 -29.38 3.64 22.79
CA GLU A 271 -30.49 2.71 23.02
C GLU A 271 -30.20 1.72 24.16
N GLN A 272 -28.91 1.34 24.31
CA GLN A 272 -28.44 0.44 25.37
C GLN A 272 -28.08 1.17 26.67
N GLY A 273 -28.20 2.49 26.70
CA GLY A 273 -27.87 3.32 27.87
C GLY A 273 -26.38 3.34 28.21
N ARG A 274 -25.48 3.08 27.26
CA ARG A 274 -24.02 3.12 27.42
C ARG A 274 -23.40 4.22 26.54
N PRO A 275 -22.23 4.75 26.90
CA PRO A 275 -21.50 5.64 26.01
C PRO A 275 -20.97 4.86 24.80
N PRO A 276 -20.84 5.48 23.61
CA PRO A 276 -20.20 4.86 22.45
C PRO A 276 -18.70 4.62 22.73
N GLU A 277 -18.15 3.57 22.13
CA GLU A 277 -16.71 3.25 22.26
C GLU A 277 -15.85 4.28 21.51
N HIS A 278 -16.31 4.67 20.32
CA HIS A 278 -15.66 5.68 19.50
C HIS A 278 -16.63 6.80 19.14
N THR A 279 -16.11 8.00 18.95
CA THR A 279 -16.91 9.18 18.64
C THR A 279 -16.48 9.80 17.31
N SER A 280 -17.46 10.26 16.53
CA SER A 280 -17.21 11.06 15.33
C SER A 280 -16.60 12.42 15.68
N LYS A 281 -15.68 12.88 14.85
CA LYS A 281 -15.11 14.22 14.88
C LYS A 281 -15.82 15.19 13.93
N PHE A 282 -16.80 14.69 13.17
CA PHE A 282 -17.62 15.47 12.23
C PHE A 282 -16.81 16.23 11.16
N TYR A 283 -15.73 15.63 10.67
CA TYR A 283 -14.88 16.23 9.64
C TYR A 283 -15.66 16.49 8.35
N ALA A 284 -16.48 15.53 7.90
CA ALA A 284 -17.28 15.67 6.70
C ALA A 284 -18.25 16.86 6.79
N LYS A 285 -18.95 17.01 7.92
CA LYS A 285 -19.83 18.16 8.17
C LYS A 285 -19.09 19.49 8.07
N GLY A 286 -17.91 19.61 8.69
CA GLY A 286 -17.07 20.80 8.64
C GLY A 286 -16.57 21.13 7.24
N ALA A 287 -16.37 20.12 6.40
CA ALA A 287 -15.85 20.24 5.03
C ALA A 287 -16.93 20.51 3.97
N LEU A 288 -18.22 20.35 4.27
CA LEU A 288 -19.32 20.39 3.28
C LEU A 288 -19.28 21.63 2.35
N GLN A 289 -19.02 22.80 2.91
CA GLN A 289 -18.95 24.04 2.14
C GLN A 289 -17.87 24.04 1.04
N TYR A 290 -16.86 23.19 1.16
CA TYR A 290 -15.78 23.00 0.17
C TYR A 290 -16.07 21.81 -0.75
N LEU A 291 -16.59 20.70 -0.19
CA LEU A 291 -16.82 19.44 -0.91
C LEU A 291 -17.94 19.58 -1.94
N VAL A 292 -19.05 20.18 -1.58
CA VAL A 292 -20.23 20.27 -2.46
C VAL A 292 -19.93 21.01 -3.77
N PRO A 293 -19.31 22.22 -3.76
CA PRO A 293 -18.97 22.91 -5.01
C PRO A 293 -18.00 22.12 -5.88
N ILE A 294 -16.96 21.49 -5.29
CA ILE A 294 -15.95 20.73 -6.04
C ILE A 294 -16.58 19.50 -6.69
N LEU A 295 -17.38 18.74 -5.94
CA LEU A 295 -18.05 17.55 -6.46
C LEU A 295 -19.05 17.88 -7.56
N THR A 296 -19.82 18.96 -7.40
CA THR A 296 -20.75 19.45 -8.42
C THR A 296 -19.99 19.82 -9.70
N GLN A 297 -18.88 20.52 -9.61
CA GLN A 297 -18.04 20.86 -10.75
C GLN A 297 -17.46 19.63 -11.43
N THR A 298 -17.04 18.62 -10.67
CA THR A 298 -16.50 17.36 -11.21
C THR A 298 -17.56 16.61 -12.00
N LEU A 299 -18.78 16.54 -11.49
CA LEU A 299 -19.90 15.90 -12.19
C LEU A 299 -20.23 16.58 -13.52
N THR A 300 -20.17 17.90 -13.57
CA THR A 300 -20.42 18.66 -14.81
C THR A 300 -19.32 18.45 -15.85
N LYS A 301 -18.08 18.31 -15.44
CA LYS A 301 -16.94 17.99 -16.35
C LYS A 301 -17.11 16.61 -17.01
N GLN A 302 -17.59 15.61 -16.28
CA GLN A 302 -17.79 14.24 -16.81
C GLN A 302 -18.84 14.16 -17.91
N VAL A 303 -19.88 14.95 -17.83
CA VAL A 303 -20.94 15.00 -18.87
C VAL A 303 -20.42 15.58 -20.20
N SER A 304 -19.40 16.39 -20.16
CA SER A 304 -18.81 17.05 -21.35
C SER A 304 -17.74 16.17 -22.05
N SER A 305 -17.21 15.15 -21.42
CA SER A 305 -16.22 14.24 -21.98
C SER A 305 -16.89 13.02 -22.61
N LYS A 306 -16.72 12.83 -23.93
CA LYS A 306 -17.19 11.65 -24.67
C LYS A 306 -16.40 10.37 -24.41
N ILE A 307 -15.68 10.28 -23.29
CA ILE A 307 -14.93 9.09 -22.86
C ILE A 307 -15.85 8.33 -21.88
N PRO A 308 -16.10 7.02 -22.05
CA PRO A 308 -16.88 6.26 -21.07
C PRO A 308 -16.14 6.32 -19.73
N ALA A 309 -16.74 7.00 -18.77
CA ALA A 309 -16.21 7.11 -17.42
C ALA A 309 -16.02 5.70 -16.82
N PRO A 310 -14.91 5.43 -16.15
CA PRO A 310 -14.84 4.26 -15.29
C PRO A 310 -16.05 4.33 -14.36
N ARG A 311 -16.76 3.20 -14.20
CA ARG A 311 -17.92 3.11 -13.32
C ARG A 311 -17.45 3.28 -11.89
N LEU A 312 -17.30 4.53 -11.45
CA LEU A 312 -17.26 4.87 -10.05
C LEU A 312 -18.59 4.44 -9.47
N ARG A 313 -18.61 3.47 -8.59
CA ARG A 313 -19.70 3.30 -7.67
C ARG A 313 -19.47 4.34 -6.58
N PRO A 314 -20.24 5.45 -6.52
CA PRO A 314 -20.14 6.33 -5.37
C PRO A 314 -20.47 5.48 -4.14
N SER A 315 -19.67 5.63 -3.09
CA SER A 315 -20.04 5.06 -1.81
C SER A 315 -21.39 5.63 -1.38
N THR A 316 -22.14 4.89 -0.61
CA THR A 316 -23.43 5.32 -0.11
C THR A 316 -23.33 6.66 0.61
N GLY A 317 -22.23 6.92 1.31
CA GLY A 317 -21.95 8.17 2.00
C GLY A 317 -21.84 9.38 1.09
N MET A 318 -21.20 9.22 -0.09
CA MET A 318 -21.04 10.31 -1.05
C MET A 318 -22.35 10.70 -1.73
N VAL A 319 -23.21 9.72 -2.01
CA VAL A 319 -24.57 9.97 -2.52
C VAL A 319 -25.41 10.71 -1.48
N MET A 320 -25.28 10.34 -0.21
CA MET A 320 -25.96 11.04 0.89
C MET A 320 -25.47 12.49 1.05
N LEU A 321 -24.18 12.76 0.91
CA LEU A 321 -23.64 14.13 0.91
C LEU A 321 -24.25 15.00 -0.20
N LEU A 322 -24.38 14.46 -1.40
CA LEU A 322 -24.93 15.17 -2.55
C LEU A 322 -26.47 15.39 -2.44
N LEU A 323 -27.19 14.43 -1.82
CA LEU A 323 -28.65 14.49 -1.70
C LEU A 323 -29.13 15.35 -0.51
N HIS A 324 -28.33 15.49 0.56
CA HIS A 324 -28.70 16.17 1.80
C HIS A 324 -28.06 17.55 1.97
N GLY A 325 -27.21 17.99 1.05
CA GLY A 325 -26.59 19.31 1.08
C GLY A 325 -27.54 20.51 0.91
N GLY A 326 -28.83 20.28 0.74
CA GLY A 326 -29.86 21.32 0.56
C GLY A 326 -31.09 21.22 1.46
N ALA A 327 -31.12 20.26 2.39
CA ALA A 327 -32.24 20.16 3.33
C ALA A 327 -31.71 19.74 4.71
N ASP A 328 -32.25 20.33 5.76
CA ASP A 328 -31.95 20.11 7.17
C ASP A 328 -31.51 18.66 7.46
N CYS A 329 -30.31 18.52 7.96
CA CYS A 329 -29.72 17.24 8.37
C CYS A 329 -30.65 16.60 9.43
N PRO A 330 -31.18 15.37 9.23
CA PRO A 330 -32.12 14.74 10.14
C PRO A 330 -31.53 14.42 11.52
N PHE A 331 -30.28 14.71 11.76
CA PHE A 331 -29.57 14.54 13.04
C PHE A 331 -29.48 15.81 13.90
N GLN A 332 -30.32 16.85 13.62
CA GLN A 332 -30.55 17.97 14.53
C GLN A 332 -31.77 17.69 15.40
N ARG A 333 -31.72 16.71 16.26
CA ARG A 333 -32.56 16.63 17.49
C ARG A 333 -31.79 15.98 18.60
#